data_94f5900186b847e18e76a27560fc1ca8
#
_entry.id   94f5900186b847e18e76a27560fc1ca8
#
_cell.length_a   1.000
_cell.length_b   1.000
_cell.length_c   1.000
_cell.angle_alpha   90.00
_cell.angle_beta   90.00
_cell.angle_gamma   90.00
#
_symmetry.space_group_name_H-M   'P 1'
#
loop_
_entity.id
_entity.type
_entity.pdbx_description
1 polymer ?
#
loop_
_entity_poly.entity_id
_entity_poly.type
_entity_poly.pdbx_seq_one_letter_code
_entity_poly.pdbx_strand_id
1 'polypeptide(L)'
;MSTSQPSTQSAAERRSAEAELHTLIAKFAPAHERLIGAMQRSLRKRLPAAHQVVYEYRDCFVISYSPSEHGYQGVLAIRASADGVKLYFNQGQGLPDPEKLLQGSANARWILLEGASTIARPAVARLIDEAIARNLVPFASAGRGPMVIRETSAKKRGAKTSGAKQRRQRPA
;
A
#
# COMPACT_ATOMS: atom_id res chain seq x y z
N MET A 1 -25.48 7.33 16.29
CA MET A 1 -24.33 6.41 16.19
C MET A 1 -24.47 5.61 14.90
N SER A 2 -23.83 6.05 13.84
CA SER A 2 -23.80 5.31 12.57
C SER A 2 -22.80 4.16 12.73
N THR A 3 -23.28 2.98 12.92
CA THR A 3 -22.49 1.75 12.75
C THR A 3 -22.30 1.54 11.26
N SER A 4 -21.18 2.01 10.73
CA SER A 4 -20.73 1.62 9.40
C SER A 4 -20.55 0.11 9.39
N GLN A 5 -21.49 -0.58 8.77
CA GLN A 5 -21.33 -2.00 8.48
C GLN A 5 -20.07 -2.21 7.63
N PRO A 6 -19.21 -3.17 7.95
CA PRO A 6 -18.09 -3.48 7.09
C PRO A 6 -18.64 -3.88 5.71
N SER A 7 -18.26 -3.13 4.69
CA SER A 7 -18.58 -3.45 3.31
C SER A 7 -18.01 -4.84 2.99
N THR A 8 -18.88 -5.82 2.90
CA THR A 8 -18.50 -7.21 2.65
C THR A 8 -18.22 -7.35 1.16
N GLN A 9 -16.96 -7.23 0.77
CA GLN A 9 -16.52 -7.50 -0.59
C GLN A 9 -16.83 -8.96 -0.96
N SER A 10 -17.48 -9.18 -2.09
CA SER A 10 -17.75 -10.54 -2.59
C SER A 10 -16.45 -11.26 -2.98
N ALA A 11 -16.50 -12.59 -3.00
CA ALA A 11 -15.36 -13.39 -3.44
C ALA A 11 -14.94 -13.10 -4.89
N ALA A 12 -15.91 -12.77 -5.77
CA ALA A 12 -15.64 -12.41 -7.16
C ALA A 12 -14.92 -11.06 -7.28
N GLU A 13 -15.39 -10.04 -6.56
CA GLU A 13 -14.75 -8.71 -6.51
C GLU A 13 -13.33 -8.79 -5.95
N ARG A 14 -13.12 -9.61 -4.93
CA ARG A 14 -11.79 -9.84 -4.36
C ARG A 14 -10.86 -10.49 -5.37
N ARG A 15 -11.28 -11.56 -6.04
CA ARG A 15 -10.47 -12.21 -7.08
C ARG A 15 -10.11 -11.25 -8.22
N SER A 16 -11.04 -10.38 -8.61
CA SER A 16 -10.78 -9.35 -9.62
C SER A 16 -9.70 -8.37 -9.15
N ALA A 17 -9.81 -7.86 -7.92
CA ALA A 17 -8.82 -6.95 -7.35
C ALA A 17 -7.44 -7.62 -7.19
N GLU A 18 -7.39 -8.88 -6.75
CA GLU A 18 -6.15 -9.65 -6.65
C GLU A 18 -5.49 -9.88 -8.03
N ALA A 19 -6.28 -10.12 -9.07
CA ALA A 19 -5.79 -10.24 -10.45
C ALA A 19 -5.22 -8.91 -10.99
N GLU A 20 -5.89 -7.79 -10.71
CA GLU A 20 -5.37 -6.46 -11.05
C GLU A 20 -4.07 -6.15 -10.33
N LEU A 21 -3.98 -6.45 -9.02
CA LEU A 21 -2.74 -6.29 -8.27
C LEU A 21 -1.61 -7.13 -8.85
N HIS A 22 -1.88 -8.37 -9.26
CA HIS A 22 -0.89 -9.21 -9.91
C HIS A 22 -0.38 -8.60 -11.23
N THR A 23 -1.27 -7.96 -11.99
CA THR A 23 -0.90 -7.20 -13.20
C THR A 23 0.01 -6.01 -12.86
N LEU A 24 -0.27 -5.29 -11.78
CA LEU A 24 0.59 -4.18 -11.33
C LEU A 24 1.97 -4.66 -10.88
N ILE A 25 2.04 -5.80 -10.18
CA ILE A 25 3.32 -6.42 -9.79
C ILE A 25 4.13 -6.77 -11.03
N ALA A 26 3.52 -7.42 -12.00
CA ALA A 26 4.18 -7.77 -13.26
C ALA A 26 4.66 -6.54 -14.05
N LYS A 27 3.91 -5.46 -13.99
CA LYS A 27 4.22 -4.19 -14.67
C LYS A 27 5.37 -3.42 -14.03
N PHE A 28 5.38 -3.28 -12.70
CA PHE A 28 6.27 -2.36 -11.99
C PHE A 28 7.40 -3.04 -11.22
N ALA A 29 7.20 -4.24 -10.74
CA ALA A 29 8.13 -4.92 -9.83
C ALA A 29 8.15 -6.45 -10.01
N PRO A 30 8.30 -6.98 -11.24
CA PRO A 30 8.22 -8.43 -11.49
C PRO A 30 9.30 -9.21 -10.75
N ALA A 31 10.49 -8.64 -10.55
CA ALA A 31 11.58 -9.27 -9.79
C ALA A 31 11.28 -9.42 -8.29
N HIS A 32 10.29 -8.71 -7.77
CA HIS A 32 9.96 -8.65 -6.34
C HIS A 32 8.62 -9.32 -5.98
N GLU A 33 8.02 -10.06 -6.88
CA GLU A 33 6.71 -10.69 -6.67
C GLU A 33 6.64 -11.53 -5.39
N ARG A 34 7.65 -12.38 -5.17
CA ARG A 34 7.72 -13.23 -3.96
C ARG A 34 7.83 -12.43 -2.68
N LEU A 35 8.61 -11.36 -2.69
CA LEU A 35 8.81 -10.48 -1.54
C LEU A 35 7.50 -9.73 -1.22
N ILE A 36 6.85 -9.16 -2.23
CA ILE A 36 5.56 -8.48 -2.08
C ILE A 36 4.52 -9.43 -1.50
N GLY A 37 4.42 -10.66 -2.02
CA GLY A 37 3.51 -11.67 -1.51
C GLY A 37 3.79 -12.07 -0.06
N ALA A 38 5.06 -12.20 0.33
CA ALA A 38 5.46 -12.48 1.71
C ALA A 38 5.06 -11.34 2.67
N MET A 39 5.27 -10.08 2.23
CA MET A 39 4.84 -8.90 2.97
C MET A 39 3.33 -8.87 3.17
N GLN A 40 2.57 -9.06 2.11
CA GLN A 40 1.11 -9.09 2.18
C GLN A 40 0.61 -10.15 3.17
N ARG A 41 1.19 -11.35 3.14
CA ARG A 41 0.82 -12.41 4.10
C ARG A 41 1.16 -12.04 5.54
N SER A 42 2.31 -11.44 5.78
CA SER A 42 2.72 -11.01 7.11
C SER A 42 1.80 -9.92 7.67
N LEU A 43 1.50 -8.89 6.87
CA LEU A 43 0.62 -7.81 7.30
C LEU A 43 -0.83 -8.27 7.43
N ARG A 44 -1.30 -9.19 6.61
CA ARG A 44 -2.64 -9.78 6.74
C ARG A 44 -2.83 -10.56 8.06
N LYS A 45 -1.80 -11.23 8.54
CA LYS A 45 -1.84 -11.90 9.85
C LYS A 45 -2.00 -10.90 11.01
N ARG A 46 -1.34 -9.74 10.91
CA ARG A 46 -1.40 -8.68 11.93
C ARG A 46 -2.68 -7.84 11.83
N LEU A 47 -3.15 -7.61 10.63
CA LEU A 47 -4.24 -6.70 10.28
C LEU A 47 -5.26 -7.40 9.36
N PRO A 48 -5.94 -8.45 9.81
CA PRO A 48 -6.86 -9.22 8.95
C PRO A 48 -8.04 -8.38 8.43
N ALA A 49 -8.51 -7.43 9.21
CA ALA A 49 -9.62 -6.55 8.87
C ALA A 49 -9.21 -5.25 8.16
N ALA A 50 -7.91 -5.03 7.90
CA ALA A 50 -7.48 -3.83 7.22
C ALA A 50 -7.99 -3.76 5.78
N HIS A 51 -8.45 -2.58 5.39
CA HIS A 51 -8.71 -2.26 3.99
C HIS A 51 -7.37 -2.15 3.26
N GLN A 52 -7.20 -2.88 2.19
CA GLN A 52 -6.06 -2.78 1.30
C GLN A 52 -6.47 -1.88 0.13
N VAL A 53 -6.01 -0.64 0.15
CA VAL A 53 -6.27 0.32 -0.92
C VAL A 53 -5.02 0.41 -1.79
N VAL A 54 -5.12 -0.06 -3.02
CA VAL A 54 -4.00 -0.11 -3.97
C VAL A 54 -4.07 1.11 -4.87
N TYR A 55 -2.99 1.86 -4.93
CA TYR A 55 -2.85 3.03 -5.79
C TYR A 55 -1.84 2.76 -6.89
N GLU A 56 -2.26 2.93 -8.13
CA GLU A 56 -1.35 2.91 -9.27
C GLU A 56 -0.83 4.31 -9.58
N TYR A 57 0.49 4.45 -9.59
CA TYR A 57 1.20 5.65 -10.01
C TYR A 57 1.87 5.42 -11.37
N ARG A 58 2.60 6.42 -11.85
CA ARG A 58 3.28 6.37 -13.14
C ARG A 58 4.35 5.28 -13.22
N ASP A 59 5.13 5.10 -12.16
CA ASP A 59 6.34 4.27 -12.10
C ASP A 59 6.37 3.29 -10.92
N CYS A 60 5.29 3.23 -10.15
CA CYS A 60 5.16 2.34 -8.99
C CYS A 60 3.70 2.08 -8.65
N PHE A 61 3.48 1.19 -7.71
CA PHE A 61 2.21 1.06 -7.02
C PHE A 61 2.41 1.04 -5.51
N VAL A 62 1.33 1.33 -4.79
CA VAL A 62 1.32 1.37 -3.32
C VAL A 62 0.13 0.57 -2.82
N ILE A 63 0.34 -0.33 -1.87
CA ILE A 63 -0.72 -1.03 -1.13
C ILE A 63 -0.81 -0.37 0.24
N SER A 64 -1.84 0.42 0.48
CA SER A 64 -2.09 1.06 1.78
C SER A 64 -2.95 0.17 2.66
N TYR A 65 -2.55 0.00 3.91
CA TYR A 65 -3.30 -0.71 4.95
C TYR A 65 -3.99 0.30 5.85
N SER A 66 -5.31 0.39 5.71
CA SER A 66 -6.14 1.40 6.37
C SER A 66 -7.20 0.76 7.26
N PRO A 67 -7.59 1.40 8.38
CA PRO A 67 -8.71 0.94 9.20
C PRO A 67 -10.07 1.11 8.52
N SER A 68 -10.15 1.89 7.44
CA SER A 68 -11.37 2.16 6.68
C SER A 68 -11.09 2.19 5.17
N GLU A 69 -12.14 2.42 4.39
CA GLU A 69 -12.05 2.64 2.93
C GLU A 69 -11.26 3.90 2.53
N HIS A 70 -10.99 4.78 3.48
CA HIS A 70 -10.25 6.02 3.24
C HIS A 70 -8.74 5.78 3.31
N GLY A 71 -8.09 5.77 2.16
CA GLY A 71 -6.65 5.51 2.06
C GLY A 71 -5.77 6.53 2.81
N TYR A 72 -6.27 7.77 3.03
CA TYR A 72 -5.55 8.77 3.83
C TYR A 72 -5.44 8.41 5.32
N GLN A 73 -6.24 7.47 5.80
CA GLN A 73 -6.13 6.89 7.15
C GLN A 73 -5.16 5.70 7.21
N GLY A 74 -4.49 5.40 6.12
CA GLY A 74 -3.51 4.32 6.05
C GLY A 74 -2.41 4.47 7.08
N VAL A 75 -2.07 3.38 7.75
CA VAL A 75 -1.05 3.33 8.81
C VAL A 75 0.28 2.83 8.26
N LEU A 76 0.21 1.78 7.46
CA LEU A 76 1.32 1.13 6.80
C LEU A 76 1.07 1.08 5.29
N ALA A 77 2.12 1.08 4.50
CA ALA A 77 2.00 0.89 3.07
C ALA A 77 3.21 0.13 2.48
N ILE A 78 2.95 -0.74 1.52
CA ILE A 78 3.97 -1.36 0.69
C ILE A 78 4.07 -0.53 -0.59
N ARG A 79 5.23 0.05 -0.87
CA ARG A 79 5.52 0.67 -2.17
C ARG A 79 6.47 -0.22 -2.95
N ALA A 80 6.11 -0.53 -4.19
CA ALA A 80 6.91 -1.37 -5.07
C ALA A 80 7.13 -0.71 -6.44
N SER A 81 8.37 -0.76 -6.89
CA SER A 81 8.82 -0.26 -8.18
C SER A 81 9.99 -1.13 -8.68
N ALA A 82 10.54 -0.79 -9.84
CA ALA A 82 11.76 -1.42 -10.35
C ALA A 82 12.95 -1.25 -9.38
N ASP A 83 12.97 -0.17 -8.61
CA ASP A 83 14.05 0.15 -7.65
C ASP A 83 13.98 -0.67 -6.35
N GLY A 84 12.89 -1.38 -6.11
CA GLY A 84 12.74 -2.23 -4.93
C GLY A 84 11.40 -2.09 -4.23
N VAL A 85 11.31 -2.72 -3.07
CA VAL A 85 10.12 -2.76 -2.22
C VAL A 85 10.42 -2.08 -0.90
N LYS A 86 9.56 -1.13 -0.51
CA LYS A 86 9.69 -0.38 0.74
C LYS A 86 8.45 -0.55 1.60
N LEU A 87 8.64 -0.70 2.89
CA LEU A 87 7.57 -0.60 3.88
C LEU A 87 7.52 0.82 4.43
N TYR A 88 6.42 1.52 4.21
CA TYR A 88 6.17 2.87 4.71
C TYR A 88 5.36 2.84 6.00
N PHE A 89 5.74 3.73 6.89
CA PHE A 89 5.03 4.08 8.11
C PHE A 89 4.53 5.52 7.93
N ASN A 90 3.24 5.70 7.75
CA ASN A 90 2.68 7.01 7.36
C ASN A 90 2.91 8.09 8.42
N GLN A 91 2.99 7.72 9.70
CA GLN A 91 3.35 8.59 10.81
C GLN A 91 4.65 8.14 11.48
N GLY A 92 5.63 7.77 10.68
CA GLY A 92 6.88 7.17 11.15
C GLY A 92 7.78 8.11 11.94
N GLN A 93 7.66 9.42 11.75
CA GLN A 93 8.48 10.42 12.45
C GLN A 93 8.39 10.30 13.99
N GLY A 94 7.24 9.95 14.52
CA GLY A 94 7.01 9.83 15.96
C GLY A 94 7.30 8.45 16.55
N LEU A 95 7.69 7.47 15.73
CA LEU A 95 7.93 6.11 16.20
C LEU A 95 9.28 5.98 16.93
N PRO A 96 9.34 5.19 18.03
CA PRO A 96 10.60 4.86 18.67
C PRO A 96 11.43 3.95 17.77
N ASP A 97 12.58 4.44 17.35
CA ASP A 97 13.48 3.74 16.43
C ASP A 97 14.92 3.75 16.98
N PRO A 98 15.19 2.99 18.05
CA PRO A 98 16.50 2.96 18.70
C PRO A 98 17.61 2.41 17.80
N GLU A 99 17.28 1.55 16.85
CA GLU A 99 18.23 0.98 15.89
C GLU A 99 18.40 1.83 14.62
N LYS A 100 17.69 2.95 14.51
CA LYS A 100 17.74 3.88 13.38
C LYS A 100 17.48 3.21 12.03
N LEU A 101 16.45 2.37 11.98
CA LEU A 101 16.05 1.63 10.79
C LEU A 101 15.22 2.48 9.81
N LEU A 102 14.48 3.45 10.33
CA LEU A 102 13.59 4.29 9.55
C LEU A 102 14.37 5.32 8.74
N GLN A 103 14.10 5.37 7.45
CA GLN A 103 14.69 6.29 6.49
C GLN A 103 13.69 7.35 6.06
N GLY A 104 14.19 8.44 5.49
CA GLY A 104 13.40 9.56 5.03
C GLY A 104 13.45 10.76 5.97
N SER A 105 12.95 11.90 5.51
CA SER A 105 12.96 13.17 6.24
C SER A 105 11.56 13.76 6.48
N ALA A 106 10.55 13.25 5.79
CA ALA A 106 9.16 13.65 5.96
C ALA A 106 8.50 12.95 7.17
N ASN A 107 7.24 13.26 7.45
CA ASN A 107 6.47 12.55 8.47
C ASN A 107 6.38 11.04 8.18
N ALA A 108 6.11 10.67 6.94
CA ALA A 108 6.21 9.28 6.51
C ALA A 108 7.66 8.82 6.45
N ARG A 109 7.94 7.68 7.08
CA ARG A 109 9.25 7.02 7.08
C ARG A 109 9.13 5.65 6.44
N TRP A 110 10.24 5.10 6.01
CA TRP A 110 10.26 3.83 5.32
C TRP A 110 11.47 2.97 5.64
N ILE A 111 11.33 1.67 5.42
CA ILE A 111 12.39 0.67 5.50
C ILE A 111 12.49 -0.01 4.13
N LEU A 112 13.70 -0.14 3.59
CA LEU A 112 13.92 -0.95 2.41
C LEU A 112 13.82 -2.43 2.78
N LEU A 113 13.03 -3.18 2.03
CA LEU A 113 12.85 -4.62 2.23
C LEU A 113 13.82 -5.38 1.32
N GLU A 114 14.89 -5.89 1.91
CA GLU A 114 15.90 -6.68 1.19
C GLU A 114 15.45 -8.12 0.97
N GLY A 115 14.53 -8.61 1.80
CA GLY A 115 13.96 -9.95 1.74
C GLY A 115 12.85 -10.15 2.76
N ALA A 116 12.19 -11.31 2.72
CA ALA A 116 11.12 -11.65 3.66
C ALA A 116 11.60 -11.66 5.12
N SER A 117 12.87 -11.95 5.37
CA SER A 117 13.49 -11.93 6.70
C SER A 117 13.53 -10.55 7.34
N THR A 118 13.53 -9.47 6.54
CA THR A 118 13.52 -8.09 7.07
C THR A 118 12.30 -7.85 7.95
N ILE A 119 11.14 -8.36 7.58
CA ILE A 119 9.89 -8.20 8.37
C ILE A 119 9.94 -9.00 9.67
N ALA A 120 10.64 -10.13 9.65
CA ALA A 120 10.78 -11.00 10.81
C ALA A 120 11.77 -10.46 11.85
N ARG A 121 12.55 -9.42 11.53
CA ARG A 121 13.47 -8.78 12.50
C ARG A 121 12.67 -8.21 13.67
N PRO A 122 13.07 -8.51 14.93
CA PRO A 122 12.34 -8.03 16.10
C PRO A 122 12.17 -6.51 16.14
N ALA A 123 13.17 -5.75 15.70
CA ALA A 123 13.09 -4.29 15.66
C ALA A 123 12.06 -3.79 14.65
N VAL A 124 11.95 -4.41 13.48
CA VAL A 124 10.92 -4.08 12.47
C VAL A 124 9.54 -4.47 12.97
N ALA A 125 9.40 -5.65 13.58
CA ALA A 125 8.14 -6.10 14.18
C ALA A 125 7.63 -5.12 15.24
N ARG A 126 8.50 -4.62 16.12
CA ARG A 126 8.14 -3.60 17.12
C ARG A 126 7.67 -2.29 16.48
N LEU A 127 8.34 -1.81 15.43
CA LEU A 127 7.90 -0.61 14.70
C LEU A 127 6.51 -0.76 14.10
N ILE A 128 6.22 -1.92 13.52
CA ILE A 128 4.89 -2.23 12.97
C ILE A 128 3.84 -2.22 14.09
N ASP A 129 4.10 -2.90 15.20
CA ASP A 129 3.17 -2.99 16.33
C ASP A 129 2.92 -1.60 16.96
N GLU A 130 3.95 -0.78 17.11
CA GLU A 130 3.84 0.60 17.59
C GLU A 130 3.04 1.49 16.64
N ALA A 131 3.26 1.38 15.34
CA ALA A 131 2.50 2.14 14.34
C ALA A 131 1.01 1.81 14.40
N ILE A 132 0.67 0.53 14.56
CA ILE A 132 -0.71 0.08 14.70
C ILE A 132 -1.33 0.58 16.01
N ALA A 133 -0.60 0.45 17.13
CA ALA A 133 -1.09 0.83 18.46
C ALA A 133 -1.32 2.34 18.60
N ARG A 134 -0.52 3.17 17.95
CA ARG A 134 -0.62 4.64 18.00
C ARG A 134 -1.63 5.25 17.05
N ASN A 135 -2.21 4.44 16.16
CA ASN A 135 -3.18 4.97 15.21
C ASN A 135 -4.45 5.43 15.93
N LEU A 136 -4.92 6.65 15.60
CA LEU A 136 -6.11 7.24 16.22
C LEU A 136 -7.40 6.50 15.86
N VAL A 137 -7.47 5.94 14.66
CA VAL A 137 -8.59 5.14 14.19
C VAL A 137 -8.21 3.66 14.32
N PRO A 138 -8.82 2.91 15.25
CA PRO A 138 -8.46 1.52 15.46
C PRO A 138 -8.90 0.64 14.28
N PHE A 139 -8.14 -0.43 14.04
CA PHE A 139 -8.58 -1.49 13.13
C PHE A 139 -9.67 -2.34 13.79
N ALA A 140 -10.61 -2.83 12.98
CA ALA A 140 -11.57 -3.80 13.47
C ALA A 140 -10.85 -5.08 13.94
N SER A 141 -11.36 -5.68 15.02
CA SER A 141 -10.76 -6.86 15.65
C SER A 141 -11.04 -8.17 14.93
N ALA A 142 -12.05 -8.18 14.04
CA ALA A 142 -12.50 -9.36 13.31
C ALA A 142 -12.92 -9.01 11.88
N GLY A 143 -13.00 -10.01 11.03
CA GLY A 143 -13.38 -9.89 9.63
C GLY A 143 -12.20 -9.88 8.68
N ARG A 144 -12.51 -9.82 7.40
CA ARG A 144 -11.53 -9.71 6.32
C ARG A 144 -11.75 -8.38 5.59
N GLY A 145 -10.76 -7.51 5.66
CA GLY A 145 -10.83 -6.22 4.98
C GLY A 145 -10.86 -6.37 3.45
N PRO A 146 -11.55 -5.47 2.75
CA PRO A 146 -11.59 -5.48 1.28
C PRO A 146 -10.27 -5.05 0.65
N MET A 147 -10.09 -5.42 -0.64
CA MET A 147 -9.03 -4.91 -1.49
C MET A 147 -9.66 -4.11 -2.63
N VAL A 148 -9.20 -2.88 -2.81
CA VAL A 148 -9.71 -1.96 -3.84
C VAL A 148 -8.55 -1.37 -4.61
N ILE A 149 -8.63 -1.36 -5.93
CA ILE A 149 -7.64 -0.72 -6.81
C ILE A 149 -8.14 0.67 -7.21
N ARG A 150 -7.28 1.66 -7.11
CA ARG A 150 -7.58 3.06 -7.46
C ARG A 150 -6.51 3.68 -8.36
N GLU A 151 -6.93 4.43 -9.35
CA GLU A 151 -6.04 5.29 -10.11
C GLU A 151 -5.80 6.61 -9.39
N THR A 152 -4.55 7.06 -9.38
CA THR A 152 -4.21 8.37 -8.81
C THR A 152 -4.50 9.52 -9.76
N SER A 153 -4.69 10.71 -9.21
CA SER A 153 -4.88 11.94 -10.00
C SER A 153 -3.68 12.27 -10.89
N ALA A 154 -2.48 11.87 -10.50
CA ALA A 154 -1.26 12.04 -11.30
C ALA A 154 -1.31 11.21 -12.59
N LYS A 155 -1.79 9.95 -12.51
CA LYS A 155 -1.96 9.10 -13.69
C LYS A 155 -3.05 9.65 -14.62
N LYS A 156 -4.17 10.13 -14.07
CA LYS A 156 -5.26 10.77 -14.83
C LYS A 156 -4.79 12.00 -15.60
N ARG A 157 -3.91 12.82 -15.03
CA ARG A 157 -3.32 13.99 -15.72
C ARG A 157 -2.41 13.58 -16.87
N GLY A 158 -1.58 12.54 -16.69
CA GLY A 158 -0.70 12.01 -17.73
C GLY A 158 -1.46 11.48 -18.94
N ALA A 159 -2.59 10.81 -18.74
CA ALA A 159 -3.44 10.32 -19.81
C ALA A 159 -4.11 11.45 -20.63
N LYS A 160 -4.48 12.57 -19.97
CA LYS A 160 -5.06 13.74 -20.67
C LYS A 160 -4.02 14.48 -21.52
N THR A 161 -2.76 14.54 -21.13
CA THR A 161 -1.71 15.22 -21.89
C THR A 161 -1.26 14.42 -23.11
N SER A 162 -1.26 13.09 -23.07
CA SER A 162 -0.94 12.27 -24.23
C SER A 162 -2.02 12.29 -25.31
N GLY A 163 -3.30 12.43 -24.93
CA GLY A 163 -4.43 12.58 -25.87
C GLY A 163 -4.45 13.94 -26.59
N ALA A 164 -3.92 15.00 -25.97
CA ALA A 164 -3.90 16.33 -26.57
C ALA A 164 -2.78 16.53 -27.62
N LYS A 165 -1.70 15.74 -27.57
CA LYS A 165 -0.61 15.79 -28.54
C LYS A 165 -0.94 15.16 -29.90
N GLN A 166 -1.89 14.24 -29.98
CA GLN A 166 -2.26 13.60 -31.22
C GLN A 166 -3.20 14.42 -32.12
N ARG A 167 -3.74 15.54 -31.61
CA ARG A 167 -4.71 16.36 -32.38
C ARG A 167 -4.09 17.51 -33.18
N ARG A 168 -2.76 17.69 -33.13
CA ARG A 168 -2.06 18.81 -33.80
C ARG A 168 -1.22 18.45 -35.02
N GLN A 169 -1.42 17.28 -35.63
CA GLN A 169 -0.80 16.95 -36.93
C GLN A 169 -1.88 16.59 -37.94
N ARG A 170 -2.49 17.62 -38.54
CA ARG A 170 -3.05 17.56 -39.88
C ARG A 170 -2.36 18.60 -40.73
N PRO A 171 -1.60 18.22 -41.74
CA PRO A 171 -1.11 19.18 -42.73
C PRO A 171 -2.27 19.60 -43.64
N ALA A 172 -2.24 20.86 -44.00
CA ALA A 172 -3.10 21.44 -45.03
C ALA A 172 -2.78 20.90 -46.43
#